data_310ea72937fe52a5739fd2acf5f14009
#
_entry.id   310ea72937fe52a5739fd2acf5f14009
#
_cell.length_a   1.000
_cell.length_b   1.000
_cell.length_c   1.000
_cell.angle_alpha   90.00
_cell.angle_beta   90.00
_cell.angle_gamma   90.00
#
_symmetry.space_group_name_H-M   'P 1'
#
loop_
_entity.id
_entity.type
_entity.pdbx_description
1 polymer ?
#
loop_
_entity_poly.entity_id
_entity_poly.type
_entity_poly.pdbx_seq_one_letter_code
_entity_poly.pdbx_strand_id
1 'polypeptide(L)'
;ILLFAFQMQSRRQANRELSDVVFRENLSVILPELESLPHADTLARLLERITPQEIEEQSIKWLRDLIRRKKFRNYLIRKRYLIAIDGTQKLVRDYALDERCQHRKMGEDRTCYSVYVLECLMIFDGGMVLPLMTEFLENKNGAEMDKQDCERRAFYRVAARIKQYFPKLPVTIVADGLYACEPVLRTCQQNNWQYMITLKEGSMPAVYQEAQAMMALEPTQQQQVQWGERTQSYTWANDIEYGYGQYERHKMLLHVVICHEAWYQEHPRTGQADEWIKVRYAWLSRQRITPANVF
;
A
#
# COMPACT_ATOMS: atom_id res chain seq x y z
N ILE A 1 8.08 -4.88 22.36
CA ILE A 1 7.77 -6.02 21.46
C ILE A 1 6.45 -6.67 21.88
N LEU A 2 6.28 -7.12 23.13
CA LEU A 2 5.07 -7.82 23.62
C LEU A 2 3.78 -7.01 23.38
N LEU A 3 3.79 -5.71 23.64
CA LEU A 3 2.65 -4.82 23.40
C LEU A 3 2.18 -4.86 21.93
N PHE A 4 3.11 -4.86 20.98
CA PHE A 4 2.82 -4.95 19.56
C PHE A 4 2.45 -6.37 19.13
N ALA A 5 3.15 -7.39 19.64
CA ALA A 5 2.88 -8.78 19.31
C ALA A 5 1.47 -9.22 19.74
N PHE A 6 0.99 -8.73 20.88
CA PHE A 6 -0.36 -9.00 21.39
C PHE A 6 -1.39 -7.94 20.97
N GLN A 7 -1.02 -7.01 20.07
CA GLN A 7 -1.93 -5.97 19.54
C GLN A 7 -2.69 -5.19 20.61
N MET A 8 -2.03 -4.90 21.74
CA MET A 8 -2.65 -4.19 22.85
C MET A 8 -2.97 -2.74 22.47
N GLN A 9 -4.22 -2.34 22.61
CA GLN A 9 -4.73 -1.07 22.13
C GLN A 9 -4.37 0.14 23.01
N SER A 10 -3.95 -0.10 24.25
CA SER A 10 -3.60 0.98 25.16
C SER A 10 -2.53 0.58 26.19
N ARG A 11 -1.80 1.58 26.69
CA ARG A 11 -0.83 1.40 27.80
C ARG A 11 -1.49 0.86 29.06
N ARG A 12 -2.74 1.27 29.35
CA ARG A 12 -3.49 0.79 30.52
C ARG A 12 -3.83 -0.70 30.38
N GLN A 13 -4.25 -1.13 29.19
CA GLN A 13 -4.47 -2.54 28.88
C GLN A 13 -3.17 -3.33 29.01
N ALA A 14 -2.08 -2.84 28.44
CA ALA A 14 -0.77 -3.48 28.54
C ALA A 14 -0.33 -3.67 29.99
N ASN A 15 -0.43 -2.63 30.82
CA ASN A 15 -0.06 -2.75 32.23
C ASN A 15 -0.90 -3.80 32.99
N ARG A 16 -2.21 -3.87 32.72
CA ARG A 16 -3.10 -4.84 33.35
C ARG A 16 -2.77 -6.28 32.90
N GLU A 17 -2.71 -6.52 31.61
CA GLU A 17 -2.56 -7.87 31.06
C GLU A 17 -1.14 -8.43 31.21
N LEU A 18 -0.13 -7.60 31.02
CA LEU A 18 1.27 -8.02 31.20
C LEU A 18 1.67 -8.15 32.68
N SER A 19 0.89 -7.62 33.61
CA SER A 19 1.12 -7.79 35.06
C SER A 19 0.44 -9.03 35.64
N ASP A 20 -0.34 -9.75 34.85
CA ASP A 20 -0.95 -11.01 35.24
C ASP A 20 0.10 -12.05 35.69
N VAL A 21 -0.17 -12.75 36.79
CA VAL A 21 0.78 -13.69 37.41
C VAL A 21 1.08 -14.85 36.43
N VAL A 22 0.04 -15.43 35.83
CA VAL A 22 0.19 -16.56 34.90
C VAL A 22 0.97 -16.15 33.67
N PHE A 23 0.72 -14.94 33.15
CA PHE A 23 1.47 -14.40 32.03
C PHE A 23 2.96 -14.27 32.38
N ARG A 24 3.28 -13.74 33.53
CA ARG A 24 4.66 -13.56 33.98
C ARG A 24 5.38 -14.89 34.21
N GLU A 25 4.71 -15.87 34.83
CA GLU A 25 5.25 -17.23 34.97
C GLU A 25 5.56 -17.91 33.66
N ASN A 26 4.65 -17.82 32.66
CA ASN A 26 4.88 -18.35 31.33
C ASN A 26 6.01 -17.61 30.60
N LEU A 27 6.11 -16.29 30.78
CA LEU A 27 7.16 -15.50 30.17
C LEU A 27 8.54 -15.81 30.75
N SER A 28 8.64 -16.10 32.05
CA SER A 28 9.89 -16.46 32.71
C SER A 28 10.50 -17.78 32.21
N VAL A 29 9.66 -18.68 31.64
CA VAL A 29 10.13 -19.89 30.97
C VAL A 29 10.92 -19.58 29.68
N ILE A 30 10.48 -18.52 28.97
CA ILE A 30 11.09 -18.10 27.68
C ILE A 30 12.24 -17.12 27.92
N LEU A 31 12.09 -16.27 28.93
CA LEU A 31 13.04 -15.20 29.26
C LEU A 31 13.36 -15.27 30.76
N PRO A 32 14.16 -16.25 31.20
CA PRO A 32 14.45 -16.48 32.63
C PRO A 32 15.21 -15.32 33.29
N GLU A 33 15.88 -14.49 32.52
CA GLU A 33 16.63 -13.32 33.00
C GLU A 33 15.73 -12.12 33.33
N LEU A 34 14.45 -12.20 32.98
CA LEU A 34 13.51 -11.09 33.15
C LEU A 34 12.85 -11.12 34.53
N GLU A 35 13.39 -10.36 35.47
CA GLU A 35 12.86 -10.27 36.86
C GLU A 35 11.49 -9.57 36.90
N SER A 36 11.28 -8.53 36.07
CA SER A 36 10.02 -7.79 36.00
C SER A 36 9.80 -7.14 34.66
N LEU A 37 8.53 -7.00 34.27
CA LEU A 37 8.17 -6.23 33.08
C LEU A 37 8.13 -4.73 33.40
N PRO A 38 8.74 -3.88 32.56
CA PRO A 38 8.68 -2.45 32.76
C PRO A 38 7.24 -1.94 32.57
N HIS A 39 6.85 -0.95 33.37
CA HIS A 39 5.58 -0.25 33.19
C HIS A 39 5.49 0.37 31.79
N ALA A 40 4.30 0.37 31.19
CA ALA A 40 4.12 0.86 29.82
C ALA A 40 4.47 2.35 29.64
N ASP A 41 4.50 3.15 30.71
CA ASP A 41 4.99 4.53 30.67
C ASP A 41 6.52 4.62 30.50
N THR A 42 7.24 3.59 30.94
CA THR A 42 8.68 3.48 30.66
C THR A 42 8.93 3.27 29.17
N LEU A 43 8.07 2.47 28.50
CA LEU A 43 8.09 2.32 27.05
C LEU A 43 7.78 3.64 26.35
N ALA A 44 6.78 4.40 26.82
CA ALA A 44 6.48 5.72 26.24
C ALA A 44 7.70 6.65 26.30
N ARG A 45 8.33 6.77 27.47
CA ARG A 45 9.57 7.57 27.66
C ARG A 45 10.74 7.10 26.80
N LEU A 46 10.83 5.79 26.54
CA LEU A 46 11.83 5.26 25.60
C LEU A 46 11.52 5.68 24.17
N LEU A 47 10.26 5.53 23.73
CA LEU A 47 9.84 5.89 22.37
C LEU A 47 9.97 7.39 22.08
N GLU A 48 9.83 8.25 23.09
CA GLU A 48 10.08 9.71 22.96
C GLU A 48 11.54 10.05 22.61
N ARG A 49 12.47 9.15 22.92
CA ARG A 49 13.92 9.33 22.68
C ARG A 49 14.40 8.70 21.37
N ILE A 50 13.61 7.83 20.76
CA ILE A 50 13.96 7.13 19.52
C ILE A 50 13.26 7.82 18.36
N THR A 51 14.01 8.20 17.35
CA THR A 51 13.42 8.76 16.13
C THR A 51 12.82 7.65 15.26
N PRO A 52 11.72 7.93 14.54
CA PRO A 52 11.16 6.96 13.59
C PRO A 52 12.19 6.47 12.57
N GLN A 53 13.10 7.34 12.15
CA GLN A 53 14.18 7.05 11.21
C GLN A 53 15.12 5.96 11.73
N GLU A 54 15.53 6.03 13.02
CA GLU A 54 16.43 5.02 13.62
C GLU A 54 15.79 3.63 13.61
N ILE A 55 14.47 3.55 13.92
CA ILE A 55 13.73 2.27 13.87
C ILE A 55 13.68 1.74 12.45
N GLU A 56 13.36 2.61 11.49
CA GLU A 56 13.23 2.25 10.09
C GLU A 56 14.57 1.78 9.50
N GLU A 57 15.67 2.47 9.79
CA GLU A 57 17.00 2.08 9.31
C GLU A 57 17.41 0.69 9.81
N GLN A 58 17.13 0.35 11.06
CA GLN A 58 17.38 -0.99 11.59
C GLN A 58 16.49 -2.05 10.89
N SER A 59 15.24 -1.74 10.64
CA SER A 59 14.31 -2.61 9.90
C SER A 59 14.79 -2.83 8.47
N ILE A 60 15.22 -1.78 7.77
CA ILE A 60 15.77 -1.86 6.41
C ILE A 60 17.05 -2.70 6.41
N LYS A 61 17.95 -2.51 7.37
CA LYS A 61 19.17 -3.29 7.49
C LYS A 61 18.87 -4.79 7.65
N TRP A 62 17.92 -5.11 8.50
CA TRP A 62 17.47 -6.50 8.70
C TRP A 62 16.83 -7.08 7.43
N LEU A 63 15.93 -6.36 6.77
CA LEU A 63 15.32 -6.79 5.50
C LEU A 63 16.37 -7.02 4.42
N ARG A 64 17.35 -6.12 4.27
CA ARG A 64 18.45 -6.28 3.31
C ARG A 64 19.25 -7.56 3.57
N ASP A 65 19.49 -7.90 4.83
CA ASP A 65 20.19 -9.14 5.20
C ASP A 65 19.38 -10.37 4.82
N LEU A 66 18.08 -10.41 5.10
CA LEU A 66 17.19 -11.50 4.70
C LEU A 66 17.09 -11.64 3.18
N ILE A 67 16.99 -10.52 2.44
CA ILE A 67 16.98 -10.51 0.98
C ILE A 67 18.31 -11.06 0.43
N ARG A 68 19.44 -10.60 0.94
CA ARG A 68 20.78 -11.09 0.56
C ARG A 68 20.93 -12.60 0.79
N ARG A 69 20.40 -13.09 1.91
CA ARG A 69 20.36 -14.53 2.24
C ARG A 69 19.26 -15.30 1.51
N LYS A 70 18.54 -14.67 0.58
CA LYS A 70 17.47 -15.28 -0.24
C LYS A 70 16.33 -15.91 0.57
N LYS A 71 16.07 -15.42 1.80
CA LYS A 71 15.04 -16.00 2.69
C LYS A 71 13.62 -15.86 2.12
N PHE A 72 13.37 -14.86 1.29
CA PHE A 72 12.07 -14.63 0.66
C PHE A 72 11.87 -15.29 -0.70
N ARG A 73 12.88 -16.02 -1.24
CA ARG A 73 12.86 -16.52 -2.62
C ARG A 73 11.61 -17.32 -2.99
N ASN A 74 11.15 -18.15 -2.06
CA ASN A 74 10.00 -19.05 -2.29
C ASN A 74 8.64 -18.34 -2.11
N TYR A 75 8.64 -17.14 -1.60
CA TYR A 75 7.44 -16.33 -1.33
C TYR A 75 7.29 -15.17 -2.32
N LEU A 76 8.19 -15.06 -3.30
CA LEU A 76 8.11 -13.99 -4.31
C LEU A 76 7.02 -14.29 -5.32
N ILE A 77 6.15 -13.31 -5.55
CA ILE A 77 5.15 -13.35 -6.60
C ILE A 77 5.84 -13.04 -7.93
N ARG A 78 5.83 -14.00 -8.86
CA ARG A 78 6.50 -13.88 -10.18
C ARG A 78 7.98 -13.47 -10.10
N LYS A 79 8.70 -13.99 -9.10
CA LYS A 79 10.12 -13.69 -8.82
C LYS A 79 10.41 -12.21 -8.54
N ARG A 80 9.41 -11.43 -8.11
CA ARG A 80 9.52 -10.01 -7.83
C ARG A 80 9.03 -9.70 -6.41
N TYR A 81 9.53 -8.60 -5.85
CA TYR A 81 9.08 -8.05 -4.59
C TYR A 81 7.93 -7.09 -4.86
N LEU A 82 6.72 -7.44 -4.44
CA LEU A 82 5.59 -6.54 -4.49
C LEU A 82 5.70 -5.52 -3.38
N ILE A 83 5.62 -4.25 -3.72
CA ILE A 83 5.58 -3.15 -2.77
C ILE A 83 4.25 -2.43 -2.93
N ALA A 84 3.35 -2.64 -1.98
CA ALA A 84 2.12 -1.87 -1.88
C ALA A 84 2.42 -0.50 -1.28
N ILE A 85 1.84 0.53 -1.88
CA ILE A 85 1.97 1.92 -1.45
C ILE A 85 0.58 2.49 -1.25
N ASP A 86 0.32 2.99 -0.04
CA ASP A 86 -0.99 3.58 0.30
C ASP A 86 -0.84 4.67 1.36
N GLY A 87 -1.70 5.67 1.25
CA GLY A 87 -1.77 6.77 2.21
C GLY A 87 -2.69 6.43 3.39
N THR A 88 -2.22 6.65 4.61
CA THR A 88 -2.97 6.32 5.81
C THR A 88 -2.98 7.47 6.83
N GLN A 89 -4.16 7.82 7.31
CA GLN A 89 -4.31 8.71 8.47
C GLN A 89 -4.09 7.92 9.76
N LYS A 90 -3.00 8.20 10.46
CA LYS A 90 -2.67 7.51 11.73
C LYS A 90 -3.38 8.11 12.93
N LEU A 91 -3.61 9.41 12.91
CA LEU A 91 -4.19 10.13 14.04
C LEU A 91 -4.99 11.31 13.52
N VAL A 92 -6.22 11.46 14.00
CA VAL A 92 -7.09 12.62 13.69
C VAL A 92 -7.51 13.30 14.98
N ARG A 93 -7.39 14.62 15.04
CA ARG A 93 -7.74 15.46 16.19
C ARG A 93 -8.40 16.76 15.71
N ASP A 94 -9.06 17.44 16.62
CA ASP A 94 -9.60 18.80 16.43
C ASP A 94 -8.59 19.90 16.83
N TYR A 95 -7.39 19.50 17.23
CA TYR A 95 -6.27 20.41 17.53
C TYR A 95 -4.99 19.88 16.87
N ALA A 96 -4.07 20.79 16.57
CA ALA A 96 -2.77 20.45 16.02
C ALA A 96 -1.85 19.87 17.12
N LEU A 97 -1.20 18.73 16.83
CA LEU A 97 -0.15 18.17 17.69
C LEU A 97 1.14 18.99 17.57
N ASP A 98 1.46 19.38 16.35
CA ASP A 98 2.54 20.30 15.99
C ASP A 98 2.24 21.01 14.66
N GLU A 99 3.13 21.92 14.24
CA GLU A 99 2.98 22.71 13.02
C GLU A 99 3.02 21.89 11.72
N ARG A 100 3.51 20.65 11.78
CA ARG A 100 3.68 19.77 10.63
C ARG A 100 2.41 18.97 10.30
N CYS A 101 1.43 18.96 11.19
CA CYS A 101 0.20 18.22 10.98
C CYS A 101 -0.51 18.67 9.69
N GLN A 102 -0.99 17.72 8.93
CA GLN A 102 -1.95 17.97 7.85
C GLN A 102 -3.26 18.49 8.46
N HIS A 103 -3.92 19.40 7.79
CA HIS A 103 -5.20 19.90 8.27
C HIS A 103 -6.24 20.04 7.15
N ARG A 104 -7.50 19.88 7.52
CA ARG A 104 -8.64 19.97 6.60
C ARG A 104 -9.80 20.69 7.27
N LYS A 105 -10.39 21.66 6.59
CA LYS A 105 -11.65 22.28 7.03
C LYS A 105 -12.81 21.31 6.87
N MET A 106 -13.62 21.18 7.90
CA MET A 106 -14.83 20.37 7.96
C MET A 106 -16.04 21.31 8.22
N GLY A 107 -16.60 21.88 7.13
CA GLY A 107 -17.60 22.95 7.25
C GLY A 107 -16.98 24.31 7.56
N GLU A 108 -17.80 25.24 8.07
CA GLU A 108 -17.38 26.65 8.27
C GLU A 108 -16.47 26.85 9.50
N ASP A 109 -16.72 26.12 10.59
CA ASP A 109 -16.08 26.40 11.90
C ASP A 109 -15.19 25.31 12.43
N ARG A 110 -15.03 24.16 11.74
CA ARG A 110 -14.27 23.04 12.25
C ARG A 110 -13.06 22.72 11.39
N THR A 111 -11.89 22.67 12.02
CA THR A 111 -10.67 22.17 11.40
C THR A 111 -10.26 20.84 12.02
N CYS A 112 -10.01 19.83 11.20
CA CYS A 112 -9.43 18.57 11.62
C CYS A 112 -7.95 18.53 11.28
N TYR A 113 -7.12 18.11 12.23
CA TYR A 113 -5.70 17.90 12.07
C TYR A 113 -5.40 16.41 12.04
N SER A 114 -4.45 16.01 11.23
CA SER A 114 -4.09 14.61 11.10
C SER A 114 -2.59 14.42 10.96
N VAL A 115 -2.09 13.33 11.53
CA VAL A 115 -0.81 12.74 11.14
C VAL A 115 -1.09 11.81 9.99
N TYR A 116 -0.54 12.13 8.83
CA TYR A 116 -0.75 11.40 7.58
C TYR A 116 0.58 10.81 7.10
N VAL A 117 0.57 9.56 6.69
CA VAL A 117 1.75 8.86 6.24
C VAL A 117 1.49 8.11 4.94
N LEU A 118 2.52 8.00 4.13
CA LEU A 118 2.58 7.06 3.02
C LEU A 118 3.30 5.81 3.49
N GLU A 119 2.60 4.69 3.53
CA GLU A 119 3.16 3.40 3.94
C GLU A 119 3.59 2.58 2.72
N CYS A 120 4.73 1.93 2.84
CA CYS A 120 5.24 0.98 1.88
C CYS A 120 5.37 -0.39 2.54
N LEU A 121 4.65 -1.35 2.02
CA LEU A 121 4.57 -2.70 2.54
C LEU A 121 5.08 -3.69 1.50
N MET A 122 5.99 -4.58 1.86
CA MET A 122 6.34 -5.74 1.04
C MET A 122 5.28 -6.82 1.21
N ILE A 123 4.69 -7.24 0.10
CA ILE A 123 3.69 -8.31 0.06
C ILE A 123 4.29 -9.55 -0.58
N PHE A 124 4.08 -10.68 0.06
CA PHE A 124 4.58 -11.99 -0.35
C PHE A 124 3.45 -12.98 -0.56
N ASP A 125 3.73 -14.01 -1.33
CA ASP A 125 2.84 -15.15 -1.48
C ASP A 125 2.54 -15.80 -0.12
N GLY A 126 1.32 -16.33 0.05
CA GLY A 126 0.85 -16.86 1.33
C GLY A 126 0.40 -15.80 2.34
N GLY A 127 0.26 -14.53 1.92
CA GLY A 127 -0.32 -13.46 2.75
C GLY A 127 0.62 -12.82 3.76
N MET A 128 1.92 -13.13 3.72
CA MET A 128 2.91 -12.47 4.57
C MET A 128 3.11 -11.02 4.09
N VAL A 129 3.02 -10.08 5.02
CA VAL A 129 3.23 -8.65 4.78
C VAL A 129 4.29 -8.12 5.73
N LEU A 130 5.29 -7.41 5.22
CA LEU A 130 6.34 -6.79 6.01
C LEU A 130 6.40 -5.28 5.74
N PRO A 131 6.43 -4.43 6.79
CA PRO A 131 6.65 -3.01 6.61
C PRO A 131 8.05 -2.77 6.03
N LEU A 132 8.13 -1.94 4.99
CA LEU A 132 9.38 -1.59 4.34
C LEU A 132 9.87 -0.22 4.81
N MET A 133 9.04 0.81 4.62
CA MET A 133 9.32 2.17 5.05
C MET A 133 8.05 3.01 5.11
N THR A 134 8.14 4.11 5.85
CA THR A 134 7.06 5.07 6.02
C THR A 134 7.58 6.47 5.67
N GLU A 135 6.78 7.24 4.97
CA GLU A 135 7.05 8.63 4.68
C GLU A 135 5.96 9.51 5.29
N PHE A 136 6.35 10.43 6.17
CA PHE A 136 5.41 11.38 6.76
C PHE A 136 5.07 12.48 5.75
N LEU A 137 3.77 12.76 5.62
CA LEU A 137 3.29 13.91 4.89
C LEU A 137 3.21 15.08 5.86
N GLU A 138 4.23 15.93 5.83
CA GLU A 138 4.38 17.02 6.77
C GLU A 138 4.29 18.38 6.06
N ASN A 139 3.54 19.31 6.65
CA ASN A 139 3.53 20.69 6.19
C ASN A 139 4.86 21.35 6.54
N LYS A 140 5.45 22.06 5.58
CA LYS A 140 6.62 22.88 5.84
C LYS A 140 6.17 24.22 6.41
N ASN A 141 6.54 24.48 7.66
CA ASN A 141 6.45 25.77 8.36
C ASN A 141 5.35 26.72 7.85
N GLY A 142 4.15 26.64 8.39
CA GLY A 142 3.07 27.60 8.15
C GLY A 142 2.56 27.67 6.70
N ALA A 143 2.74 26.61 5.91
CA ALA A 143 2.25 26.59 4.54
C ALA A 143 0.73 26.76 4.50
N GLU A 144 0.25 27.69 3.65
CA GLU A 144 -1.15 27.83 3.33
C GLU A 144 -1.77 26.49 2.92
N MET A 145 -3.07 26.30 3.19
CA MET A 145 -3.78 25.02 2.93
C MET A 145 -3.53 24.44 1.53
N ASP A 146 -3.42 25.31 0.53
CA ASP A 146 -3.25 24.91 -0.87
C ASP A 146 -1.86 24.33 -1.19
N LYS A 147 -0.90 24.46 -0.29
CA LYS A 147 0.50 24.02 -0.46
C LYS A 147 0.89 22.87 0.45
N GLN A 148 -0.06 22.23 1.09
CA GLN A 148 0.21 21.06 1.94
C GLN A 148 0.90 19.95 1.15
N ASP A 149 1.70 19.14 1.85
CA ASP A 149 2.31 17.96 1.27
C ASP A 149 1.22 16.94 0.84
N CYS A 150 1.54 16.10 -0.15
CA CYS A 150 0.58 15.16 -0.69
C CYS A 150 1.25 13.81 -0.99
N GLU A 151 0.42 12.76 -1.06
CA GLU A 151 0.87 11.39 -1.31
C GLU A 151 1.75 11.25 -2.57
N ARG A 152 1.44 11.94 -3.66
CA ARG A 152 2.26 11.90 -4.87
C ARG A 152 3.65 12.48 -4.67
N ARG A 153 3.79 13.55 -3.88
CA ARG A 153 5.13 14.08 -3.52
C ARG A 153 5.87 13.13 -2.60
N ALA A 154 5.17 12.55 -1.62
CA ALA A 154 5.72 11.54 -0.74
C ALA A 154 6.17 10.30 -1.52
N PHE A 155 5.42 9.88 -2.56
CA PHE A 155 5.81 8.78 -3.44
C PHE A 155 7.21 8.97 -4.06
N TYR A 156 7.55 10.16 -4.54
CA TYR A 156 8.89 10.39 -5.13
C TYR A 156 10.00 10.27 -4.09
N ARG A 157 9.76 10.75 -2.87
CA ARG A 157 10.72 10.60 -1.76
C ARG A 157 10.93 9.13 -1.41
N VAL A 158 9.83 8.38 -1.28
CA VAL A 158 9.85 6.93 -1.05
C VAL A 158 10.55 6.20 -2.20
N ALA A 159 10.22 6.51 -3.44
CA ALA A 159 10.83 5.87 -4.62
C ALA A 159 12.36 6.08 -4.64
N ALA A 160 12.82 7.29 -4.34
CA ALA A 160 14.25 7.59 -4.22
C ALA A 160 14.91 6.75 -3.11
N ARG A 161 14.28 6.64 -1.94
CA ARG A 161 14.77 5.86 -0.79
C ARG A 161 14.78 4.36 -1.10
N ILE A 162 13.72 3.82 -1.72
CA ILE A 162 13.70 2.41 -2.16
C ILE A 162 14.88 2.15 -3.09
N LYS A 163 15.10 3.03 -4.07
CA LYS A 163 16.20 2.87 -5.02
C LYS A 163 17.57 2.97 -4.35
N GLN A 164 17.72 3.86 -3.38
CA GLN A 164 18.95 4.01 -2.60
C GLN A 164 19.29 2.77 -1.79
N TYR A 165 18.31 2.24 -1.04
CA TYR A 165 18.54 1.08 -0.17
C TYR A 165 18.55 -0.25 -0.93
N PHE A 166 17.82 -0.35 -2.04
CA PHE A 166 17.64 -1.58 -2.82
C PHE A 166 17.86 -1.35 -4.33
N PRO A 167 19.05 -0.92 -4.76
CA PRO A 167 19.31 -0.45 -6.13
C PRO A 167 19.04 -1.48 -7.23
N LYS A 168 19.14 -2.77 -6.92
CA LYS A 168 19.00 -3.89 -7.88
C LYS A 168 17.80 -4.78 -7.60
N LEU A 169 16.94 -4.42 -6.64
CA LEU A 169 15.80 -5.26 -6.29
C LEU A 169 14.76 -5.28 -7.44
N PRO A 170 14.29 -6.45 -7.85
CA PRO A 170 13.23 -6.56 -8.85
C PRO A 170 11.87 -6.22 -8.21
N VAL A 171 11.49 -4.94 -8.26
CA VAL A 171 10.29 -4.39 -7.61
C VAL A 171 9.11 -4.37 -8.57
N THR A 172 7.92 -4.67 -8.04
CA THR A 172 6.62 -4.32 -8.62
C THR A 172 5.87 -3.41 -7.66
N ILE A 173 5.55 -2.19 -8.09
CA ILE A 173 4.74 -1.25 -7.32
C ILE A 173 3.27 -1.61 -7.50
N VAL A 174 2.55 -1.73 -6.38
CA VAL A 174 1.10 -1.90 -6.34
C VAL A 174 0.51 -0.68 -5.62
N ALA A 175 -0.41 0.03 -6.28
CA ALA A 175 -0.98 1.25 -5.74
C ALA A 175 -2.40 1.49 -6.25
N ASP A 176 -3.12 2.40 -5.61
CA ASP A 176 -4.46 2.80 -5.98
C ASP A 176 -4.48 3.77 -7.19
N GLY A 177 -5.70 4.18 -7.61
CA GLY A 177 -5.90 5.03 -8.78
C GLY A 177 -5.38 6.47 -8.63
N LEU A 178 -4.99 6.92 -7.45
CA LEU A 178 -4.32 8.22 -7.26
C LEU A 178 -2.95 8.25 -7.95
N TYR A 179 -2.30 7.10 -8.03
CA TYR A 179 -0.97 6.92 -8.63
C TYR A 179 -1.02 6.61 -10.13
N ALA A 180 -2.22 6.46 -10.73
CA ALA A 180 -2.40 6.29 -12.15
C ALA A 180 -2.19 7.64 -12.88
N CYS A 181 -0.95 8.07 -12.98
CA CYS A 181 -0.54 9.31 -13.64
C CYS A 181 0.88 9.19 -14.22
N GLU A 182 1.13 9.92 -15.31
CA GLU A 182 2.39 9.87 -16.04
C GLU A 182 3.64 9.98 -15.16
N PRO A 183 3.77 10.95 -14.25
CA PRO A 183 5.00 11.10 -13.49
C PRO A 183 5.33 9.89 -12.61
N VAL A 184 4.32 9.20 -12.07
CA VAL A 184 4.50 7.96 -11.29
C VAL A 184 4.95 6.81 -12.18
N LEU A 185 4.26 6.61 -13.31
CA LEU A 185 4.59 5.58 -14.30
C LEU A 185 6.01 5.75 -14.83
N ARG A 186 6.40 7.00 -15.15
CA ARG A 186 7.75 7.34 -15.58
C ARG A 186 8.80 7.03 -14.51
N THR A 187 8.52 7.36 -13.26
CA THR A 187 9.42 7.04 -12.14
C THR A 187 9.64 5.52 -12.03
N CYS A 188 8.59 4.73 -12.18
CA CYS A 188 8.71 3.27 -12.20
C CYS A 188 9.56 2.79 -13.39
N GLN A 189 9.37 3.36 -14.58
CA GLN A 189 10.16 3.01 -15.77
C GLN A 189 11.64 3.34 -15.59
N GLN A 190 11.97 4.54 -15.11
CA GLN A 190 13.35 4.99 -14.86
C GLN A 190 14.08 4.10 -13.85
N ASN A 191 13.36 3.59 -12.84
CA ASN A 191 13.90 2.68 -11.84
C ASN A 191 13.93 1.21 -12.30
N ASN A 192 13.43 0.91 -13.50
CA ASN A 192 13.21 -0.45 -14.01
C ASN A 192 12.31 -1.31 -13.12
N TRP A 193 11.30 -0.70 -12.54
CA TRP A 193 10.26 -1.37 -11.75
C TRP A 193 9.06 -1.72 -12.63
N GLN A 194 8.40 -2.81 -12.30
CA GLN A 194 7.06 -3.10 -12.78
C GLN A 194 6.04 -2.34 -11.92
N TYR A 195 4.84 -2.20 -12.42
CA TYR A 195 3.72 -1.67 -11.64
C TYR A 195 2.42 -2.38 -12.00
N MET A 196 1.51 -2.38 -11.04
CA MET A 196 0.11 -2.73 -11.17
C MET A 196 -0.68 -1.68 -10.37
N ILE A 197 -1.27 -0.74 -11.08
CA ILE A 197 -1.93 0.43 -10.48
C ILE A 197 -3.39 0.42 -10.88
N THR A 198 -4.29 0.60 -9.91
CA THR A 198 -5.73 0.68 -10.18
C THR A 198 -6.01 1.79 -11.18
N LEU A 199 -6.75 1.49 -12.23
CA LEU A 199 -7.19 2.45 -13.24
C LEU A 199 -8.66 2.79 -13.01
N LYS A 200 -8.93 4.02 -12.59
CA LYS A 200 -10.29 4.57 -12.52
C LYS A 200 -10.59 5.34 -13.80
N GLU A 201 -11.84 5.36 -14.20
CA GLU A 201 -12.28 6.11 -15.40
C GLU A 201 -11.80 7.57 -15.43
N GLY A 202 -11.78 8.23 -14.26
CA GLY A 202 -11.34 9.62 -14.12
C GLY A 202 -9.82 9.83 -14.01
N SER A 203 -9.02 8.78 -13.82
CA SER A 203 -7.57 8.92 -13.61
C SER A 203 -6.81 9.17 -14.92
N MET A 204 -7.07 8.34 -15.94
CA MET A 204 -6.48 8.45 -17.27
C MET A 204 -7.58 8.14 -18.32
N PRO A 205 -8.53 9.05 -18.55
CA PRO A 205 -9.74 8.75 -19.32
C PRO A 205 -9.45 8.32 -20.75
N ALA A 206 -8.49 8.93 -21.43
CA ALA A 206 -8.13 8.56 -22.81
C ALA A 206 -7.61 7.10 -22.87
N VAL A 207 -6.72 6.71 -21.95
CA VAL A 207 -6.19 5.34 -21.87
C VAL A 207 -7.30 4.34 -21.58
N TYR A 208 -8.21 4.69 -20.67
CA TYR A 208 -9.34 3.84 -20.32
C TYR A 208 -10.29 3.62 -21.51
N GLN A 209 -10.63 4.67 -22.24
CA GLN A 209 -11.50 4.61 -23.42
C GLN A 209 -10.84 3.82 -24.56
N GLU A 210 -9.56 4.04 -24.84
CA GLU A 210 -8.82 3.31 -25.85
C GLU A 210 -8.73 1.82 -25.50
N ALA A 211 -8.45 1.49 -24.23
CA ALA A 211 -8.46 0.10 -23.77
C ALA A 211 -9.79 -0.59 -24.04
N GLN A 212 -10.91 0.07 -23.73
CA GLN A 212 -12.25 -0.48 -23.97
C GLN A 212 -12.52 -0.68 -25.47
N ALA A 213 -12.13 0.29 -26.31
CA ALA A 213 -12.28 0.18 -27.76
C ALA A 213 -11.47 -1.00 -28.33
N MET A 214 -10.22 -1.16 -27.91
CA MET A 214 -9.37 -2.29 -28.31
C MET A 214 -9.93 -3.64 -27.86
N MET A 215 -10.41 -3.74 -26.62
CA MET A 215 -11.03 -4.96 -26.10
C MET A 215 -12.31 -5.35 -26.87
N ALA A 216 -13.06 -4.36 -27.35
CA ALA A 216 -14.24 -4.61 -28.17
C ALA A 216 -13.89 -5.13 -29.59
N LEU A 217 -12.73 -4.72 -30.14
CA LEU A 217 -12.24 -5.18 -31.43
C LEU A 217 -11.58 -6.57 -31.37
N GLU A 218 -10.96 -6.92 -30.24
CA GLU A 218 -10.25 -8.19 -30.06
C GLU A 218 -10.88 -9.04 -28.92
N PRO A 219 -12.07 -9.60 -29.11
CA PRO A 219 -12.80 -10.35 -28.08
C PRO A 219 -12.10 -11.65 -27.63
N THR A 220 -11.04 -12.07 -28.34
CA THR A 220 -10.24 -13.25 -27.97
C THR A 220 -9.28 -13.00 -26.80
N GLN A 221 -9.00 -11.74 -26.48
CA GLN A 221 -8.14 -11.36 -25.34
C GLN A 221 -8.96 -11.38 -24.04
N GLN A 222 -9.43 -12.58 -23.68
CA GLN A 222 -10.22 -12.79 -22.46
C GLN A 222 -9.87 -14.11 -21.78
N GLN A 223 -10.09 -14.16 -20.48
CA GLN A 223 -9.98 -15.37 -19.68
C GLN A 223 -10.93 -15.33 -18.49
N GLN A 224 -11.48 -16.49 -18.15
CA GLN A 224 -12.40 -16.66 -17.03
C GLN A 224 -11.82 -17.63 -16.02
N VAL A 225 -11.94 -17.31 -14.74
CA VAL A 225 -11.48 -18.13 -13.61
C VAL A 225 -12.57 -18.19 -12.55
N GLN A 226 -12.77 -19.37 -11.97
CA GLN A 226 -13.59 -19.53 -10.77
C GLN A 226 -12.72 -19.36 -9.53
N TRP A 227 -13.08 -18.40 -8.68
CA TRP A 227 -12.43 -18.12 -7.41
C TRP A 227 -13.39 -18.34 -6.24
N GLY A 228 -13.42 -19.55 -5.70
CA GLY A 228 -14.44 -19.95 -4.73
C GLY A 228 -15.84 -19.81 -5.32
N GLU A 229 -16.72 -19.04 -4.69
CA GLU A 229 -18.07 -18.75 -5.17
C GLU A 229 -18.15 -17.62 -6.21
N ARG A 230 -17.01 -16.99 -6.54
CA ARG A 230 -16.95 -15.86 -7.46
C ARG A 230 -16.44 -16.27 -8.83
N THR A 231 -17.06 -15.73 -9.86
CA THR A 231 -16.60 -15.85 -11.23
C THR A 231 -15.88 -14.56 -11.62
N GLN A 232 -14.62 -14.67 -12.02
CA GLN A 232 -13.80 -13.56 -12.48
C GLN A 232 -13.57 -13.67 -13.99
N SER A 233 -14.00 -12.67 -14.75
CA SER A 233 -13.80 -12.57 -16.18
C SER A 233 -12.85 -11.44 -16.49
N TYR A 234 -11.68 -11.77 -17.01
CA TYR A 234 -10.62 -10.84 -17.37
C TYR A 234 -10.65 -10.55 -18.86
N THR A 235 -10.57 -9.27 -19.22
CA THR A 235 -10.31 -8.81 -20.58
C THR A 235 -9.13 -7.85 -20.53
N TRP A 236 -8.33 -7.79 -21.61
CA TRP A 236 -7.14 -6.91 -21.62
C TRP A 236 -6.87 -6.32 -23.00
N ALA A 237 -6.21 -5.18 -22.98
CA ALA A 237 -5.63 -4.52 -24.13
C ALA A 237 -4.15 -4.24 -23.86
N ASN A 238 -3.33 -4.50 -24.87
CA ASN A 238 -1.89 -4.29 -24.79
C ASN A 238 -1.45 -3.19 -25.76
N ASP A 239 -0.27 -2.62 -25.46
CA ASP A 239 0.43 -1.67 -26.34
C ASP A 239 -0.38 -0.38 -26.63
N ILE A 240 -1.15 0.07 -25.64
CA ILE A 240 -1.84 1.36 -25.70
C ILE A 240 -0.78 2.47 -25.65
N GLU A 241 -0.71 3.26 -26.70
CA GLU A 241 0.26 4.35 -26.80
C GLU A 241 -0.25 5.57 -26.03
N TYR A 242 0.47 5.95 -25.00
CA TYR A 242 0.16 7.15 -24.20
C TYR A 242 1.19 8.24 -24.43
N GLY A 243 0.76 9.33 -25.07
CA GLY A 243 1.56 10.53 -25.29
C GLY A 243 1.60 11.42 -24.04
N TYR A 244 2.76 12.00 -23.73
CA TYR A 244 2.94 12.90 -22.59
C TYR A 244 3.98 13.99 -22.84
N GLY A 245 4.00 14.99 -21.97
CA GLY A 245 4.85 16.17 -22.12
C GLY A 245 4.27 17.21 -23.09
N GLN A 246 5.04 18.27 -23.33
CA GLN A 246 4.59 19.33 -24.24
C GLN A 246 4.43 18.79 -25.67
N TYR A 247 3.24 18.93 -26.23
CA TYR A 247 2.88 18.42 -27.56
C TYR A 247 3.06 16.90 -27.71
N GLU A 248 2.88 16.13 -26.65
CA GLU A 248 2.97 14.66 -26.66
C GLU A 248 4.27 14.12 -27.29
N ARG A 249 5.39 14.85 -27.08
CA ARG A 249 6.69 14.49 -27.68
C ARG A 249 7.27 13.18 -27.12
N HIS A 250 6.78 12.73 -25.99
CA HIS A 250 7.20 11.48 -25.37
C HIS A 250 6.05 10.49 -25.38
N LYS A 251 6.38 9.23 -25.53
CA LYS A 251 5.40 8.14 -25.57
C LYS A 251 5.79 7.03 -24.60
N MET A 252 4.79 6.40 -24.03
CA MET A 252 4.96 5.15 -23.30
C MET A 252 3.88 4.15 -23.71
N LEU A 253 4.23 2.87 -23.70
CA LEU A 253 3.28 1.79 -23.94
C LEU A 253 2.69 1.35 -22.59
N LEU A 254 1.38 1.29 -22.53
CA LEU A 254 0.63 0.86 -21.38
C LEU A 254 -0.17 -0.39 -21.73
N HIS A 255 -0.41 -1.20 -20.71
CA HIS A 255 -1.26 -2.38 -20.81
C HIS A 255 -2.36 -2.26 -19.75
N VAL A 256 -3.58 -2.57 -20.15
CA VAL A 256 -4.77 -2.46 -19.27
C VAL A 256 -5.42 -3.82 -19.17
N VAL A 257 -5.78 -4.22 -17.97
CA VAL A 257 -6.64 -5.36 -17.71
C VAL A 257 -7.90 -4.89 -16.96
N ILE A 258 -9.04 -5.42 -17.38
CA ILE A 258 -10.32 -5.20 -16.70
C ILE A 258 -10.83 -6.57 -16.22
N CYS A 259 -11.16 -6.66 -14.94
CA CYS A 259 -11.80 -7.80 -14.32
C CYS A 259 -13.25 -7.47 -14.00
N HIS A 260 -14.16 -8.30 -14.48
CA HIS A 260 -15.53 -8.33 -14.00
C HIS A 260 -15.67 -9.50 -13.04
N GLU A 261 -15.98 -9.20 -11.80
CA GLU A 261 -16.22 -10.20 -10.77
C GLU A 261 -17.72 -10.29 -10.50
N ALA A 262 -18.25 -11.50 -10.49
CA ALA A 262 -19.66 -11.75 -10.22
C ALA A 262 -19.80 -12.88 -9.20
N TRP A 263 -20.70 -12.72 -8.25
CA TRP A 263 -21.06 -13.73 -7.26
C TRP A 263 -22.51 -13.57 -6.86
N TYR A 264 -23.02 -14.62 -6.23
CA TYR A 264 -24.38 -14.72 -5.77
C TYR A 264 -24.45 -14.43 -4.27
N GLN A 265 -25.34 -13.58 -3.83
CA GLN A 265 -25.47 -13.22 -2.41
C GLN A 265 -26.94 -13.18 -1.98
N GLU A 266 -27.27 -13.89 -0.90
CA GLU A 266 -28.54 -13.73 -0.22
C GLU A 266 -28.59 -12.40 0.54
N HIS A 267 -29.70 -11.71 0.49
CA HIS A 267 -29.85 -10.44 1.18
C HIS A 267 -29.95 -10.69 2.70
N PRO A 268 -28.99 -10.23 3.52
CA PRO A 268 -28.83 -10.64 4.92
C PRO A 268 -29.97 -10.21 5.85
N ARG A 269 -30.89 -9.33 5.39
CA ARG A 269 -31.99 -8.81 6.20
C ARG A 269 -33.38 -9.25 5.78
N THR A 270 -33.58 -9.67 4.56
CA THR A 270 -34.92 -9.95 4.04
C THR A 270 -35.19 -11.41 3.67
N GLY A 271 -34.13 -12.24 3.60
CA GLY A 271 -34.26 -13.62 3.11
C GLY A 271 -34.86 -13.72 1.69
N GLN A 272 -34.94 -12.59 0.97
CA GLN A 272 -35.43 -12.54 -0.41
C GLN A 272 -34.39 -13.12 -1.36
N ALA A 273 -34.88 -13.60 -2.45
CA ALA A 273 -34.14 -14.25 -3.52
C ALA A 273 -32.81 -13.61 -3.82
N ASP A 274 -31.86 -14.44 -3.97
CA ASP A 274 -30.48 -14.26 -4.30
C ASP A 274 -30.26 -13.22 -5.42
N GLU A 275 -29.39 -12.24 -5.18
CA GLU A 275 -29.03 -11.21 -6.15
C GLU A 275 -27.60 -11.43 -6.65
N TRP A 276 -27.40 -11.33 -7.96
CA TRP A 276 -26.07 -11.32 -8.55
C TRP A 276 -25.40 -9.98 -8.34
N ILE A 277 -24.34 -9.96 -7.51
CA ILE A 277 -23.49 -8.80 -7.35
C ILE A 277 -22.43 -8.83 -8.44
N LYS A 278 -22.24 -7.68 -9.10
CA LYS A 278 -21.26 -7.51 -10.18
C LYS A 278 -20.36 -6.31 -9.84
N VAL A 279 -19.07 -6.53 -9.82
CA VAL A 279 -18.07 -5.49 -9.58
C VAL A 279 -17.06 -5.49 -10.72
N ARG A 280 -16.60 -4.31 -11.09
CA ARG A 280 -15.60 -4.12 -12.12
C ARG A 280 -14.35 -3.48 -11.53
N TYR A 281 -13.21 -4.07 -11.82
CA TYR A 281 -11.89 -3.55 -11.48
C TYR A 281 -11.08 -3.35 -12.75
N ALA A 282 -10.24 -2.33 -12.79
CA ALA A 282 -9.31 -2.12 -13.89
C ALA A 282 -7.94 -1.75 -13.35
N TRP A 283 -6.89 -2.20 -14.02
CA TRP A 283 -5.50 -1.94 -13.65
C TRP A 283 -4.65 -1.60 -14.86
N LEU A 284 -3.69 -0.69 -14.63
CA LEU A 284 -2.55 -0.42 -15.50
C LEU A 284 -1.41 -1.37 -15.15
N SER A 285 -0.79 -1.95 -16.15
CA SER A 285 0.42 -2.77 -16.02
C SER A 285 1.52 -2.25 -16.95
N ARG A 286 2.76 -2.30 -16.49
CA ARG A 286 3.93 -2.14 -17.38
C ARG A 286 4.27 -3.42 -18.13
N GLN A 287 3.92 -4.56 -17.58
CA GLN A 287 4.14 -5.85 -18.21
C GLN A 287 3.00 -6.14 -19.18
N ARG A 288 3.35 -6.58 -20.40
CA ARG A 288 2.37 -7.06 -21.37
C ARG A 288 1.53 -8.20 -20.78
N ILE A 289 0.23 -8.12 -20.96
CA ILE A 289 -0.73 -9.05 -20.38
C ILE A 289 -0.95 -10.21 -21.34
N THR A 290 -0.94 -11.41 -20.80
CA THR A 290 -1.11 -12.68 -21.52
C THR A 290 -2.01 -13.60 -20.70
N PRO A 291 -2.59 -14.65 -21.29
CA PRO A 291 -3.34 -15.66 -20.52
C PRO A 291 -2.56 -16.26 -19.34
N ALA A 292 -1.24 -16.34 -19.44
CA ALA A 292 -0.38 -16.90 -18.39
C ALA A 292 -0.10 -15.94 -17.22
N ASN A 293 -0.46 -14.65 -17.35
CA ASN A 293 -0.14 -13.66 -16.33
C ASN A 293 -1.27 -12.71 -15.96
N VAL A 294 -2.46 -12.91 -16.47
CA VAL A 294 -3.61 -12.00 -16.26
C VAL A 294 -4.20 -12.11 -14.84
N PHE A 295 -3.99 -13.22 -14.13
CA PHE A 295 -4.43 -13.48 -12.74
C PHE A 295 -3.31 -14.03 -11.86
#